data_6f0bd38294be2b06c2be5e03ba966430
#
_entry.id   6f0bd38294be2b06c2be5e03ba966430
#
_cell.length_a   1.000
_cell.length_b   1.000
_cell.length_c   1.000
_cell.angle_alpha   90.00
_cell.angle_beta   90.00
_cell.angle_gamma   90.00
#
_symmetry.space_group_name_H-M   'P 1'
#
loop_
_entity.id
_entity.type
_entity.pdbx_description
1 polymer ?
#
loop_
_entity_poly.entity_id
_entity_poly.type
_entity_poly.pdbx_seq_one_letter_code
_entity_poly.pdbx_strand_id
1 'polypeptide(L)'
;MNKTITKRLLSLVLLVVMLVGCALPAYAVDTGASCDLTAAYALRGTAYKDGVYEGTGKGFKDGEIKVKVTITDGKIAKVELVSQEKQSYWDSKNVSSLFDEIVKANSTEIDGVSGATMSSNGVKAAVNDALSKALVTAPEQPGGSIFAAGTGAKSDPYLIRTVDQLKAFAASVNGGETYASQYVTLDADLDLTGESWTPIGGDNGSFNGIFNGDNHTIAGLVIGTKAESAACAYAGLFGLVGQGGAIRNLGVKDAFINNKTTDEDPAVGILAAATGESSVIDGCWVSGTIVSDAAGDNNYTYVGGVVGNGGGKSLVCNTWADVQIAAKGSDTGAGGIVGWTSNDSAVINCAAFGTIGNYCDGSMMYGAGGIVGYSCGAIYACYSDVTLHMDAMSDAGDGSDVPIGGVAGSPAALTAAYRCWFNADAAQTYYGDEAVAEPVAVGYDMLNYSVSDQEECAGLTSAELTSGVLATKLADALTEEKLADAQAYFSDKAVGLLGNGVTMNSLLSMSENGWNSWQVENGRPLPTVPIAPEELPYLMGGEGTQADPYRIETEAQLRGFAEATQSGKLSTTNLYIRLDADIALSEEAWTPIAKFGGSFDGDGHSITGMSITFDSDDKSIGAPYLGLFGYVKGTAD
;
A
#
# COMPACT_ATOMS: atom_id res chain seq x y z
N MET A 1 -20.18 40.92 -27.56
CA MET A 1 -20.23 39.98 -26.44
C MET A 1 -18.96 39.16 -26.53
N ASN A 2 -18.14 39.26 -25.53
CA ASN A 2 -16.74 38.82 -25.55
C ASN A 2 -16.67 37.29 -25.42
N LYS A 3 -15.86 36.61 -26.23
CA LYS A 3 -15.70 35.15 -26.24
C LYS A 3 -15.35 34.58 -24.81
N THR A 4 -14.71 35.39 -23.99
CA THR A 4 -14.36 35.08 -22.61
C THR A 4 -15.58 34.94 -21.69
N ILE A 5 -16.62 35.75 -21.88
CA ILE A 5 -17.85 35.68 -21.08
C ILE A 5 -18.66 34.43 -21.42
N THR A 6 -18.63 34.00 -22.67
CA THR A 6 -19.34 32.79 -23.11
C THR A 6 -18.69 31.51 -22.57
N LYS A 7 -17.36 31.46 -22.48
CA LYS A 7 -16.62 30.32 -21.87
C LYS A 7 -16.85 30.23 -20.35
N ARG A 8 -16.86 31.38 -19.65
CA ARG A 8 -17.16 31.42 -18.20
C ARG A 8 -18.59 31.00 -17.88
N LEU A 9 -19.56 31.34 -18.75
CA LEU A 9 -20.92 30.85 -18.61
C LEU A 9 -21.03 29.33 -18.91
N LEU A 10 -20.23 28.81 -19.81
CA LEU A 10 -20.23 27.39 -20.12
C LEU A 10 -19.62 26.54 -18.97
N SER A 11 -18.55 27.03 -18.35
CA SER A 11 -17.96 26.40 -17.16
C SER A 11 -18.90 26.43 -15.97
N LEU A 12 -19.62 27.54 -15.77
CA LEU A 12 -20.62 27.67 -14.71
C LEU A 12 -21.85 26.77 -14.98
N VAL A 13 -22.22 26.56 -16.23
CA VAL A 13 -23.31 25.64 -16.62
C VAL A 13 -22.86 24.18 -16.45
N LEU A 14 -21.60 23.84 -16.73
CA LEU A 14 -21.07 22.51 -16.43
C LEU A 14 -21.03 22.23 -14.93
N LEU A 15 -20.62 23.20 -14.11
CA LEU A 15 -20.62 23.07 -12.65
C LEU A 15 -22.05 22.90 -12.10
N VAL A 16 -23.03 23.63 -12.63
CA VAL A 16 -24.44 23.51 -12.24
C VAL A 16 -25.07 22.21 -12.74
N VAL A 17 -24.62 21.67 -13.88
CA VAL A 17 -25.07 20.36 -14.40
C VAL A 17 -24.52 19.21 -13.58
N MET A 18 -23.29 19.33 -13.03
CA MET A 18 -22.75 18.35 -12.08
C MET A 18 -23.46 18.40 -10.72
N LEU A 19 -24.03 19.55 -10.32
CA LEU A 19 -24.77 19.69 -9.05
C LEU A 19 -26.26 19.29 -9.12
N VAL A 20 -26.83 19.07 -10.29
CA VAL A 20 -28.32 18.89 -10.44
C VAL A 20 -28.69 17.56 -11.13
N GLY A 21 -27.78 16.73 -11.50
CA GLY A 21 -28.19 15.59 -12.30
C GLY A 21 -27.55 14.27 -11.97
N CYS A 22 -28.13 13.49 -11.09
CA CYS A 22 -28.50 12.09 -11.32
C CYS A 22 -29.05 11.45 -10.05
N ALA A 23 -30.34 11.62 -9.83
CA ALA A 23 -31.11 10.60 -9.12
C ALA A 23 -31.26 9.39 -10.06
N LEU A 24 -30.41 8.39 -9.95
CA LEU A 24 -30.63 7.08 -10.53
C LEU A 24 -31.43 6.22 -9.55
N PRO A 25 -32.36 5.37 -10.03
CA PRO A 25 -33.23 4.59 -9.17
C PRO A 25 -32.41 3.57 -8.37
N ALA A 26 -32.72 3.50 -7.06
CA ALA A 26 -32.20 2.51 -6.17
C ALA A 26 -32.50 1.10 -6.70
N TYR A 27 -31.47 0.37 -7.13
CA TYR A 27 -31.58 -1.07 -7.29
C TYR A 27 -31.51 -1.68 -5.89
N ALA A 28 -32.60 -2.32 -5.50
CA ALA A 28 -32.67 -3.13 -4.31
C ALA A 28 -31.65 -4.27 -4.44
N VAL A 29 -30.66 -4.28 -3.56
CA VAL A 29 -29.78 -5.43 -3.36
C VAL A 29 -30.59 -6.46 -2.58
N ASP A 30 -30.86 -7.59 -3.22
CA ASP A 30 -31.47 -8.76 -2.63
C ASP A 30 -30.51 -9.34 -1.58
N THR A 31 -30.81 -9.15 -0.28
CA THR A 31 -30.05 -9.70 0.85
C THR A 31 -30.55 -11.09 1.18
N GLY A 32 -30.39 -12.04 0.27
CA GLY A 32 -30.90 -13.39 0.41
C GLY A 32 -30.05 -14.49 -0.18
N ALA A 33 -28.75 -14.55 0.17
CA ALA A 33 -27.97 -15.78 0.06
C ALA A 33 -26.88 -15.77 1.13
N SER A 34 -27.08 -16.56 2.18
CA SER A 34 -25.98 -16.94 3.07
C SER A 34 -24.96 -17.74 2.25
N CYS A 35 -23.83 -17.13 1.94
CA CYS A 35 -22.71 -17.83 1.34
C CYS A 35 -22.11 -18.74 2.42
N ASP A 36 -22.23 -20.04 2.23
CA ASP A 36 -21.60 -21.05 3.07
C ASP A 36 -20.09 -21.02 2.80
N LEU A 37 -19.34 -20.30 3.65
CA LEU A 37 -17.90 -20.11 3.55
C LEU A 37 -17.09 -21.38 3.78
N THR A 38 -17.72 -22.48 4.22
CA THR A 38 -17.05 -23.77 4.44
C THR A 38 -16.68 -24.50 3.15
N ALA A 39 -17.27 -24.16 2.01
CA ALA A 39 -16.93 -24.75 0.72
C ALA A 39 -15.80 -23.99 -0.03
N ALA A 40 -15.49 -22.76 0.34
CA ALA A 40 -14.48 -21.93 -0.33
C ALA A 40 -13.03 -22.23 0.12
N TYR A 41 -12.84 -22.86 1.28
CA TYR A 41 -11.51 -23.22 1.81
C TYR A 41 -10.94 -24.55 1.29
N ALA A 42 -11.68 -25.30 0.48
CA ALA A 42 -11.25 -26.60 -0.03
C ALA A 42 -10.54 -26.55 -1.41
N LEU A 43 -10.26 -25.37 -1.97
CA LEU A 43 -9.69 -25.21 -3.30
C LEU A 43 -8.41 -24.34 -3.28
N ARG A 44 -7.42 -24.69 -2.46
CA ARG A 44 -6.02 -24.47 -2.85
C ARG A 44 -5.64 -25.62 -3.81
N GLY A 45 -6.26 -25.66 -4.98
CA GLY A 45 -5.94 -26.61 -6.01
C GLY A 45 -4.93 -26.01 -6.95
N THR A 46 -3.63 -26.31 -6.79
CA THR A 46 -2.74 -26.33 -7.93
C THR A 46 -3.42 -27.17 -9.00
N ALA A 47 -3.78 -26.55 -10.13
CA ALA A 47 -4.41 -27.29 -11.21
C ALA A 47 -3.36 -28.19 -11.83
N TYR A 48 -3.48 -29.48 -11.63
CA TYR A 48 -2.63 -30.47 -12.31
C TYR A 48 -3.28 -30.87 -13.64
N LYS A 49 -2.44 -31.05 -14.65
CA LYS A 49 -2.86 -31.62 -15.92
C LYS A 49 -3.11 -33.11 -15.76
N ASP A 50 -4.24 -33.57 -16.25
CA ASP A 50 -4.57 -34.99 -16.30
C ASP A 50 -3.50 -35.77 -17.04
N GLY A 51 -3.10 -36.90 -16.45
CA GLY A 51 -2.03 -37.73 -17.00
C GLY A 51 -1.41 -38.64 -15.97
N VAL A 52 -0.32 -39.28 -16.36
CA VAL A 52 0.45 -40.17 -15.50
C VAL A 52 1.90 -39.69 -15.46
N TYR A 53 2.38 -39.40 -14.26
CA TYR A 53 3.69 -38.77 -14.04
C TYR A 53 4.55 -39.64 -13.13
N GLU A 54 5.83 -39.78 -13.47
CA GLU A 54 6.80 -40.51 -12.64
C GLU A 54 7.63 -39.51 -11.83
N GLY A 55 7.78 -39.81 -10.54
CA GLY A 55 8.60 -39.02 -9.63
C GLY A 55 9.56 -39.85 -8.81
N THR A 56 10.63 -39.21 -8.35
CA THR A 56 11.71 -39.83 -7.59
C THR A 56 11.97 -39.11 -6.28
N GLY A 57 12.26 -39.87 -5.21
CA GLY A 57 12.64 -39.33 -3.91
C GLY A 57 13.71 -40.21 -3.26
N LYS A 58 14.35 -39.66 -2.23
CA LYS A 58 15.38 -40.39 -1.45
C LYS A 58 14.82 -40.81 -0.12
N GLY A 59 14.86 -42.10 0.16
CA GLY A 59 14.43 -42.69 1.42
C GLY A 59 15.59 -43.06 2.35
N PHE A 60 15.46 -44.17 3.06
CA PHE A 60 16.45 -44.59 4.04
C PHE A 60 17.83 -44.84 3.38
N LYS A 61 18.88 -44.26 3.96
CA LYS A 61 20.27 -44.32 3.45
C LYS A 61 20.42 -43.92 1.99
N ASP A 62 19.70 -42.86 1.59
CA ASP A 62 19.66 -42.33 0.22
C ASP A 62 19.18 -43.32 -0.84
N GLY A 63 18.49 -44.39 -0.43
CA GLY A 63 17.87 -45.33 -1.36
C GLY A 63 16.80 -44.66 -2.21
N GLU A 64 16.82 -44.93 -3.52
CA GLU A 64 15.88 -44.33 -4.46
C GLU A 64 14.48 -44.96 -4.32
N ILE A 65 13.47 -44.09 -4.22
CA ILE A 65 12.05 -44.42 -4.27
C ILE A 65 11.50 -43.82 -5.55
N LYS A 66 10.82 -44.63 -6.38
CA LYS A 66 10.09 -44.14 -7.56
C LYS A 66 8.62 -44.46 -7.44
N VAL A 67 7.81 -43.45 -7.78
CA VAL A 67 6.37 -43.57 -7.81
C VAL A 67 5.83 -43.14 -9.17
N LYS A 68 4.62 -43.59 -9.46
CA LYS A 68 3.80 -43.17 -10.57
C LYS A 68 2.50 -42.55 -10.00
N VAL A 69 2.26 -41.31 -10.33
CA VAL A 69 1.09 -40.55 -9.88
C VAL A 69 0.16 -40.36 -11.07
N THR A 70 -1.08 -40.80 -10.93
CA THR A 70 -2.16 -40.58 -11.92
C THR A 70 -2.99 -39.40 -11.47
N ILE A 71 -3.13 -38.40 -12.32
CA ILE A 71 -4.00 -37.25 -12.13
C ILE A 71 -5.23 -37.41 -13.01
N THR A 72 -6.38 -37.18 -12.44
CA THR A 72 -7.69 -37.17 -13.13
C THR A 72 -8.54 -36.05 -12.56
N ASP A 73 -9.16 -35.27 -13.42
CA ASP A 73 -9.94 -34.07 -13.06
C ASP A 73 -9.14 -33.09 -12.16
N GLY A 74 -7.83 -32.91 -12.47
CA GLY A 74 -6.94 -32.05 -11.73
C GLY A 74 -6.57 -32.53 -10.31
N LYS A 75 -6.90 -33.78 -9.92
CA LYS A 75 -6.68 -34.35 -8.59
C LYS A 75 -5.85 -35.62 -8.65
N ILE A 76 -5.17 -35.92 -7.54
CA ILE A 76 -4.42 -37.16 -7.39
C ILE A 76 -5.43 -38.32 -7.31
N ALA A 77 -5.58 -39.04 -8.41
CA ALA A 77 -6.48 -40.20 -8.48
C ALA A 77 -5.83 -41.48 -7.99
N LYS A 78 -4.49 -41.62 -8.15
CA LYS A 78 -3.75 -42.82 -7.78
C LYS A 78 -2.27 -42.53 -7.59
N VAL A 79 -1.65 -43.22 -6.62
CA VAL A 79 -0.20 -43.31 -6.45
C VAL A 79 0.23 -44.77 -6.48
N GLU A 80 1.20 -45.12 -7.29
CA GLU A 80 1.71 -46.48 -7.47
C GLU A 80 3.22 -46.52 -7.26
N LEU A 81 3.67 -47.54 -6.53
CA LEU A 81 5.11 -47.79 -6.37
C LEU A 81 5.69 -48.35 -7.67
N VAL A 82 6.79 -47.77 -8.14
CA VAL A 82 7.58 -48.29 -9.25
C VAL A 82 8.82 -49.04 -8.72
N SER A 83 9.53 -48.44 -7.77
CA SER A 83 10.66 -49.07 -7.07
C SER A 83 10.86 -48.48 -5.68
N GLN A 84 11.41 -49.26 -4.76
CA GLN A 84 11.74 -48.87 -3.39
C GLN A 84 13.12 -49.37 -2.97
N GLU A 85 13.66 -48.80 -1.90
CA GLU A 85 14.98 -48.99 -1.37
C GLU A 85 15.24 -50.38 -0.79
N LYS A 86 14.30 -50.96 -0.05
CA LYS A 86 14.44 -52.26 0.61
C LYS A 86 13.07 -52.90 0.89
N GLN A 87 12.72 -53.92 0.14
CA GLN A 87 11.41 -54.57 0.17
C GLN A 87 11.01 -55.03 1.58
N SER A 88 11.89 -55.78 2.28
CA SER A 88 11.54 -56.34 3.58
C SER A 88 11.29 -55.31 4.67
N TYR A 89 11.92 -54.14 4.60
CA TYR A 89 11.68 -53.04 5.52
C TYR A 89 10.39 -52.31 5.16
N TRP A 90 10.19 -52.04 3.87
CA TRP A 90 9.00 -51.42 3.32
C TRP A 90 7.72 -52.15 3.74
N ASP A 91 7.67 -53.47 3.55
CA ASP A 91 6.54 -54.30 3.90
C ASP A 91 6.30 -54.35 5.41
N SER A 92 7.41 -54.48 6.21
CA SER A 92 7.32 -54.55 7.67
C SER A 92 6.77 -53.28 8.32
N LYS A 93 6.88 -52.15 7.65
CA LYS A 93 6.39 -50.84 8.12
C LYS A 93 5.13 -50.37 7.43
N ASN A 94 4.64 -51.12 6.45
CA ASN A 94 3.46 -50.76 5.65
C ASN A 94 3.57 -49.36 5.03
N VAL A 95 4.72 -48.99 4.50
CA VAL A 95 4.99 -47.66 3.93
C VAL A 95 4.02 -47.35 2.78
N SER A 96 3.55 -48.36 2.07
CA SER A 96 2.58 -48.21 0.98
C SER A 96 1.22 -47.66 1.44
N SER A 97 0.88 -47.63 2.75
CA SER A 97 -0.33 -47.02 3.25
C SER A 97 -0.41 -45.52 2.98
N LEU A 98 0.77 -44.87 2.84
CA LEU A 98 0.84 -43.44 2.48
C LEU A 98 0.18 -43.12 1.12
N PHE A 99 0.18 -44.06 0.19
CA PHE A 99 -0.38 -43.82 -1.14
C PHE A 99 -1.89 -43.53 -1.07
N ASP A 100 -2.61 -44.32 -0.27
CA ASP A 100 -4.06 -44.14 -0.09
C ASP A 100 -4.35 -42.85 0.70
N GLU A 101 -3.52 -42.50 1.65
CA GLU A 101 -3.63 -41.26 2.42
C GLU A 101 -3.39 -40.02 1.57
N ILE A 102 -2.34 -40.04 0.71
CA ILE A 102 -2.03 -38.98 -0.25
C ILE A 102 -3.20 -38.78 -1.22
N VAL A 103 -3.76 -39.87 -1.75
CA VAL A 103 -4.92 -39.80 -2.67
C VAL A 103 -6.15 -39.22 -1.95
N LYS A 104 -6.42 -39.68 -0.71
CA LYS A 104 -7.55 -39.22 0.09
C LYS A 104 -7.42 -37.74 0.47
N ALA A 105 -6.22 -37.31 0.86
CA ALA A 105 -5.93 -35.90 1.21
C ALA A 105 -5.82 -35.01 -0.02
N ASN A 106 -5.60 -35.57 -1.21
CA ASN A 106 -5.19 -34.87 -2.42
C ASN A 106 -3.94 -33.99 -2.19
N SER A 107 -3.03 -34.44 -1.31
CA SER A 107 -1.86 -33.68 -0.84
C SER A 107 -0.79 -34.63 -0.31
N THR A 108 0.46 -34.19 -0.31
CA THR A 108 1.58 -34.84 0.39
C THR A 108 1.74 -34.36 1.84
N GLU A 109 0.98 -33.34 2.23
CA GLU A 109 0.90 -32.83 3.60
C GLU A 109 0.04 -33.78 4.47
N ILE A 110 0.62 -34.91 4.83
CA ILE A 110 0.04 -35.98 5.65
C ILE A 110 1.07 -36.49 6.63
N ASP A 111 0.65 -37.16 7.67
CA ASP A 111 1.56 -37.78 8.62
C ASP A 111 2.43 -38.88 7.96
N GLY A 112 3.61 -39.10 8.51
CA GLY A 112 4.47 -40.20 8.10
C GLY A 112 4.16 -41.47 8.85
N VAL A 113 4.60 -42.63 8.29
CA VAL A 113 4.46 -43.91 8.96
C VAL A 113 5.43 -44.01 10.16
N SER A 114 4.89 -44.29 11.34
CA SER A 114 5.67 -44.39 12.57
C SER A 114 6.83 -45.40 12.46
N GLY A 115 8.04 -44.95 12.76
CA GLY A 115 9.28 -45.72 12.65
C GLY A 115 9.75 -45.96 11.21
N ALA A 116 9.22 -45.22 10.22
CA ALA A 116 9.63 -45.20 8.83
C ALA A 116 9.76 -43.78 8.26
N THR A 117 10.12 -42.80 9.07
CA THR A 117 10.15 -41.37 8.72
C THR A 117 10.95 -41.07 7.43
N MET A 118 12.15 -41.66 7.30
CA MET A 118 12.96 -41.38 6.10
C MET A 118 12.32 -41.94 4.82
N SER A 119 11.72 -43.12 4.89
CA SER A 119 10.98 -43.71 3.75
C SER A 119 9.70 -42.94 3.45
N SER A 120 9.00 -42.48 4.49
CA SER A 120 7.82 -41.63 4.33
C SER A 120 8.17 -40.31 3.63
N ASN A 121 9.23 -39.64 4.07
CA ASN A 121 9.71 -38.41 3.44
C ASN A 121 10.14 -38.64 1.98
N GLY A 122 10.78 -39.79 1.72
CA GLY A 122 11.17 -40.20 0.36
C GLY A 122 9.96 -40.44 -0.56
N VAL A 123 8.88 -41.01 -0.02
CA VAL A 123 7.59 -41.14 -0.76
C VAL A 123 7.00 -39.79 -1.06
N LYS A 124 6.89 -38.92 -0.05
CA LYS A 124 6.35 -37.55 -0.24
C LYS A 124 7.16 -36.77 -1.28
N ALA A 125 8.50 -36.82 -1.20
CA ALA A 125 9.41 -36.21 -2.17
C ALA A 125 9.20 -36.76 -3.59
N ALA A 126 9.02 -38.08 -3.73
CA ALA A 126 8.77 -38.70 -5.03
C ALA A 126 7.42 -38.27 -5.62
N VAL A 127 6.40 -38.18 -4.78
CA VAL A 127 5.08 -37.69 -5.23
C VAL A 127 5.16 -36.21 -5.62
N ASN A 128 5.82 -35.36 -4.85
CA ASN A 128 6.02 -33.95 -5.17
C ASN A 128 6.82 -33.75 -6.47
N ASP A 129 7.85 -34.57 -6.73
CA ASP A 129 8.55 -34.56 -8.01
C ASP A 129 7.63 -34.95 -9.19
N ALA A 130 6.73 -35.91 -9.01
CA ALA A 130 5.74 -36.26 -10.04
C ALA A 130 4.73 -35.13 -10.23
N LEU A 131 4.23 -34.51 -9.16
CA LEU A 131 3.29 -33.40 -9.19
C LEU A 131 3.88 -32.15 -9.84
N SER A 132 5.15 -31.84 -9.61
CA SER A 132 5.84 -30.72 -10.27
C SER A 132 5.83 -30.84 -11.82
N LYS A 133 5.85 -32.07 -12.33
CA LYS A 133 5.76 -32.37 -13.77
C LYS A 133 4.31 -32.34 -14.28
N ALA A 134 3.36 -32.48 -13.37
CA ALA A 134 1.93 -32.42 -13.67
C ALA A 134 1.37 -31.01 -13.60
N LEU A 135 2.11 -30.04 -13.02
CA LEU A 135 1.62 -28.67 -12.94
C LEU A 135 1.16 -28.18 -14.31
N VAL A 136 -0.07 -27.69 -14.39
CA VAL A 136 -0.53 -26.94 -15.53
C VAL A 136 0.24 -25.63 -15.53
N THR A 137 1.40 -25.62 -16.19
CA THR A 137 1.91 -24.35 -16.70
C THR A 137 0.81 -23.84 -17.63
N ALA A 138 0.28 -22.65 -17.35
CA ALA A 138 -0.69 -22.01 -18.22
C ALA A 138 -0.21 -22.18 -19.68
N PRO A 139 -1.11 -22.50 -20.64
CA PRO A 139 -0.70 -22.74 -22.00
C PRO A 139 0.15 -21.57 -22.46
N GLU A 140 1.37 -21.85 -22.97
CA GLU A 140 2.18 -20.85 -23.65
C GLU A 140 1.30 -20.25 -24.74
N GLN A 141 0.74 -19.06 -24.48
CA GLN A 141 0.16 -18.27 -25.53
C GLN A 141 1.28 -17.93 -26.53
N PRO A 142 1.06 -18.07 -27.83
CA PRO A 142 2.04 -17.66 -28.83
C PRO A 142 2.24 -16.13 -28.73
N GLY A 143 3.36 -15.73 -28.09
CA GLY A 143 3.71 -14.36 -27.72
C GLY A 143 3.75 -14.22 -26.22
N GLY A 144 4.85 -14.59 -25.57
CA GLY A 144 5.19 -14.60 -24.14
C GLY A 144 4.10 -14.12 -23.16
N SER A 145 3.80 -14.91 -22.14
CA SER A 145 2.85 -14.51 -21.09
C SER A 145 3.25 -13.16 -20.50
N ILE A 146 2.32 -12.22 -20.41
CA ILE A 146 2.52 -10.92 -19.74
C ILE A 146 2.99 -11.15 -18.30
N PHE A 147 2.45 -12.17 -17.65
CA PHE A 147 2.69 -12.46 -16.24
C PHE A 147 3.55 -13.70 -16.03
N ALA A 148 4.31 -13.72 -14.92
CA ALA A 148 5.11 -14.88 -14.53
C ALA A 148 4.23 -16.08 -14.14
N ALA A 149 3.09 -15.81 -13.49
CA ALA A 149 2.13 -16.81 -13.01
C ALA A 149 0.79 -16.14 -12.68
N GLY A 150 -0.16 -16.94 -12.18
CA GLY A 150 -1.45 -16.50 -11.65
C GLY A 150 -2.57 -16.46 -12.67
N THR A 151 -3.79 -16.38 -12.14
CA THR A 151 -5.05 -16.31 -12.91
C THR A 151 -5.75 -14.96 -12.78
N GLY A 152 -5.21 -14.06 -11.94
CA GLY A 152 -5.82 -12.76 -11.61
C GLY A 152 -6.91 -12.82 -10.55
N ALA A 153 -7.16 -14.00 -9.95
CA ALA A 153 -8.03 -14.11 -8.79
C ALA A 153 -7.33 -13.59 -7.52
N LYS A 154 -8.09 -13.17 -6.49
CA LYS A 154 -7.50 -12.71 -5.22
C LYS A 154 -6.59 -13.75 -4.58
N SER A 155 -6.96 -15.03 -4.65
CA SER A 155 -6.17 -16.15 -4.10
C SER A 155 -5.06 -16.63 -5.03
N ASP A 156 -4.98 -16.11 -6.26
CA ASP A 156 -4.00 -16.50 -7.28
C ASP A 156 -3.78 -15.29 -8.22
N PRO A 157 -3.16 -14.20 -7.71
CA PRO A 157 -2.98 -12.98 -8.49
C PRO A 157 -2.01 -13.18 -9.65
N TYR A 158 -2.13 -12.36 -10.68
CA TYR A 158 -1.11 -12.26 -11.72
C TYR A 158 0.20 -11.76 -11.12
N LEU A 159 1.33 -12.44 -11.39
CA LEU A 159 2.63 -12.11 -10.83
C LEU A 159 3.52 -11.39 -11.84
N ILE A 160 4.10 -10.26 -11.42
CA ILE A 160 5.11 -9.50 -12.15
C ILE A 160 6.45 -9.62 -11.43
N ARG A 161 7.47 -10.14 -12.11
CA ARG A 161 8.83 -10.38 -11.59
C ARG A 161 9.92 -9.66 -12.36
N THR A 162 9.61 -9.12 -13.53
CA THR A 162 10.60 -8.50 -14.41
C THR A 162 10.09 -7.19 -15.00
N VAL A 163 11.02 -6.31 -15.38
CA VAL A 163 10.72 -5.05 -16.06
C VAL A 163 9.96 -5.29 -17.37
N ASP A 164 10.31 -6.33 -18.12
CA ASP A 164 9.62 -6.66 -19.38
C ASP A 164 8.15 -7.05 -19.13
N GLN A 165 7.85 -7.77 -18.04
CA GLN A 165 6.48 -8.10 -17.64
C GLN A 165 5.71 -6.86 -17.23
N LEU A 166 6.33 -5.95 -16.45
CA LEU A 166 5.71 -4.69 -16.06
C LEU A 166 5.40 -3.81 -17.29
N LYS A 167 6.31 -3.74 -18.27
CA LYS A 167 6.07 -3.04 -19.55
C LYS A 167 4.99 -3.69 -20.38
N ALA A 168 4.95 -5.02 -20.44
CA ALA A 168 3.91 -5.75 -21.15
C ALA A 168 2.52 -5.55 -20.49
N PHE A 169 2.48 -5.52 -19.16
CA PHE A 169 1.28 -5.15 -18.41
C PHE A 169 0.83 -3.72 -18.71
N ALA A 170 1.75 -2.74 -18.70
CA ALA A 170 1.45 -1.38 -19.08
C ALA A 170 0.87 -1.30 -20.51
N ALA A 171 1.49 -1.99 -21.47
CA ALA A 171 1.00 -2.04 -22.85
C ALA A 171 -0.39 -2.67 -22.95
N SER A 172 -0.69 -3.68 -22.14
CA SER A 172 -2.01 -4.33 -22.09
C SER A 172 -3.09 -3.36 -21.59
N VAL A 173 -2.82 -2.63 -20.49
CA VAL A 173 -3.74 -1.61 -19.97
C VAL A 173 -3.94 -0.49 -21.00
N ASN A 174 -2.87 -0.02 -21.61
CA ASN A 174 -2.90 1.01 -22.65
C ASN A 174 -3.58 0.53 -23.94
N GLY A 175 -3.67 -0.79 -24.14
CA GLY A 175 -4.44 -1.45 -25.19
C GLY A 175 -5.93 -1.61 -24.89
N GLY A 176 -6.39 -1.17 -23.70
CA GLY A 176 -7.79 -1.17 -23.29
C GLY A 176 -8.19 -2.29 -22.32
N GLU A 177 -7.25 -3.16 -21.89
CA GLU A 177 -7.54 -4.14 -20.83
C GLU A 177 -7.55 -3.45 -19.47
N THR A 178 -8.68 -3.45 -18.79
CA THR A 178 -8.84 -2.70 -17.54
C THR A 178 -8.48 -3.47 -16.28
N TYR A 179 -8.39 -4.78 -16.35
CA TYR A 179 -8.17 -5.68 -15.21
C TYR A 179 -9.20 -5.52 -14.08
N ALA A 180 -10.41 -5.04 -14.38
CA ALA A 180 -11.45 -4.85 -13.38
C ALA A 180 -11.73 -6.13 -12.58
N SER A 181 -11.72 -6.01 -11.25
CA SER A 181 -11.86 -7.12 -10.30
C SER A 181 -10.74 -8.18 -10.36
N GLN A 182 -9.64 -7.90 -11.03
CA GLN A 182 -8.47 -8.78 -11.07
C GLN A 182 -7.37 -8.24 -10.16
N TYR A 183 -6.53 -9.15 -9.70
CA TYR A 183 -5.41 -8.89 -8.80
C TYR A 183 -4.10 -9.09 -9.55
N VAL A 184 -3.21 -8.10 -9.44
CA VAL A 184 -1.86 -8.12 -9.97
C VAL A 184 -0.90 -7.87 -8.81
N THR A 185 0.09 -8.72 -8.64
CA THR A 185 1.07 -8.60 -7.56
C THR A 185 2.48 -8.44 -8.12
N LEU A 186 3.21 -7.48 -7.60
CA LEU A 186 4.64 -7.37 -7.82
C LEU A 186 5.34 -8.39 -6.91
N ASP A 187 6.06 -9.33 -7.49
CA ASP A 187 6.68 -10.48 -6.80
C ASP A 187 8.21 -10.40 -6.82
N ALA A 188 8.74 -9.21 -7.05
CA ALA A 188 10.17 -8.87 -6.99
C ALA A 188 10.37 -7.36 -7.05
N ASP A 189 11.46 -6.87 -6.47
CA ASP A 189 11.93 -5.50 -6.70
C ASP A 189 12.34 -5.31 -8.17
N LEU A 190 11.95 -4.18 -8.76
CA LEU A 190 12.28 -3.85 -10.15
C LEU A 190 13.10 -2.58 -10.24
N ASP A 191 14.06 -2.56 -11.17
CA ASP A 191 14.89 -1.40 -11.48
C ASP A 191 14.62 -0.94 -12.92
N LEU A 192 14.01 0.24 -13.08
CA LEU A 192 13.72 0.89 -14.34
C LEU A 192 14.85 1.83 -14.80
N THR A 193 16.01 1.82 -14.12
CA THR A 193 17.11 2.70 -14.49
C THR A 193 17.57 2.46 -15.93
N GLY A 194 17.51 3.52 -16.74
CA GLY A 194 17.84 3.46 -18.16
C GLY A 194 16.72 2.98 -19.09
N GLU A 195 15.58 2.62 -18.52
CA GLU A 195 14.41 2.24 -19.28
C GLU A 195 13.50 3.44 -19.58
N SER A 196 12.92 3.48 -20.78
CA SER A 196 11.87 4.46 -21.08
C SER A 196 10.55 3.95 -20.48
N TRP A 197 9.82 4.84 -19.82
CA TRP A 197 8.55 4.49 -19.21
C TRP A 197 7.37 5.14 -19.93
N THR A 198 6.35 4.33 -20.20
CA THR A 198 5.02 4.78 -20.60
C THR A 198 4.07 4.50 -19.45
N PRO A 199 3.35 5.50 -18.93
CA PRO A 199 2.43 5.32 -17.81
C PRO A 199 1.42 4.20 -18.03
N ILE A 200 1.07 3.47 -16.98
CA ILE A 200 0.03 2.43 -17.00
C ILE A 200 -1.33 3.12 -17.00
N GLY A 201 -2.06 3.04 -18.11
CA GLY A 201 -3.30 3.81 -18.30
C GLY A 201 -3.03 5.27 -18.66
N GLY A 202 -4.08 6.04 -18.85
CA GLY A 202 -4.08 7.44 -19.27
C GLY A 202 -5.14 7.68 -20.33
N ASP A 203 -4.81 8.39 -21.41
CA ASP A 203 -5.76 8.78 -22.46
C ASP A 203 -6.48 7.62 -23.13
N ASN A 204 -5.85 6.46 -23.23
CA ASN A 204 -6.35 5.31 -23.98
C ASN A 204 -6.78 4.12 -23.12
N GLY A 205 -6.73 4.24 -21.80
CA GLY A 205 -7.08 3.16 -20.90
C GLY A 205 -6.97 3.53 -19.45
N SER A 206 -7.54 2.73 -18.58
CA SER A 206 -7.42 2.89 -17.13
C SER A 206 -7.20 1.54 -16.45
N PHE A 207 -6.41 1.55 -15.40
CA PHE A 207 -6.27 0.37 -14.55
C PHE A 207 -7.38 0.36 -13.48
N ASN A 208 -8.27 -0.62 -13.54
CA ASN A 208 -9.42 -0.76 -12.64
C ASN A 208 -9.31 -2.00 -11.74
N GLY A 209 -8.14 -2.66 -11.75
CA GLY A 209 -7.83 -3.82 -10.91
C GLY A 209 -7.22 -3.44 -9.57
N ILE A 210 -6.75 -4.44 -8.84
CA ILE A 210 -5.99 -4.26 -7.61
C ILE A 210 -4.53 -4.61 -7.89
N PHE A 211 -3.63 -3.62 -7.80
CA PHE A 211 -2.20 -3.80 -7.90
C PHE A 211 -1.62 -3.81 -6.48
N ASN A 212 -1.12 -4.95 -6.05
CA ASN A 212 -0.42 -5.09 -4.77
C ASN A 212 1.09 -5.11 -5.02
N GLY A 213 1.80 -4.14 -4.48
CA GLY A 213 3.26 -4.09 -4.51
C GLY A 213 3.92 -5.16 -3.65
N ASP A 214 3.15 -5.75 -2.72
CA ASP A 214 3.63 -6.76 -1.76
C ASP A 214 4.90 -6.33 -1.01
N ASN A 215 4.98 -5.03 -0.74
CA ASN A 215 6.12 -4.28 -0.17
C ASN A 215 7.39 -4.25 -1.04
N HIS A 216 7.33 -4.76 -2.26
CA HIS A 216 8.40 -4.57 -3.23
C HIS A 216 8.49 -3.14 -3.73
N THR A 217 9.65 -2.83 -4.33
CA THR A 217 9.98 -1.50 -4.84
C THR A 217 10.16 -1.49 -6.35
N ILE A 218 9.75 -0.37 -6.96
CA ILE A 218 10.12 -0.01 -8.33
C ILE A 218 11.06 1.18 -8.25
N ALA A 219 12.32 1.00 -8.65
CA ALA A 219 13.35 2.03 -8.61
C ALA A 219 13.57 2.67 -9.98
N GLY A 220 14.05 3.92 -9.99
CA GLY A 220 14.57 4.55 -11.20
C GLY A 220 13.53 4.85 -12.27
N LEU A 221 12.28 5.11 -11.90
CA LEU A 221 11.24 5.57 -12.81
C LEU A 221 11.65 6.90 -13.46
N VAL A 222 11.72 6.95 -14.79
CA VAL A 222 12.06 8.18 -15.54
C VAL A 222 11.02 8.48 -16.59
N ILE A 223 10.43 9.69 -16.52
CA ILE A 223 9.58 10.27 -17.57
C ILE A 223 10.19 11.61 -17.99
N GLY A 224 10.60 11.72 -19.25
CA GLY A 224 11.46 12.80 -19.69
C GLY A 224 12.92 12.65 -19.20
N THR A 225 13.74 13.64 -19.41
CA THR A 225 15.13 13.70 -18.94
C THR A 225 15.44 15.11 -18.41
N LYS A 226 16.61 15.32 -17.80
CA LYS A 226 17.03 16.68 -17.41
C LYS A 226 17.16 17.63 -18.60
N ALA A 227 17.43 17.12 -19.80
CA ALA A 227 17.64 17.90 -21.01
C ALA A 227 16.34 18.04 -21.85
N GLU A 228 15.48 17.04 -21.80
CA GLU A 228 14.28 16.97 -22.64
C GLU A 228 13.09 16.55 -21.77
N SER A 229 12.07 17.39 -21.73
CA SER A 229 10.81 17.09 -21.06
C SER A 229 9.97 16.11 -21.89
N ALA A 230 9.22 15.25 -21.23
CA ALA A 230 8.12 14.52 -21.83
C ALA A 230 6.93 15.46 -22.05
N ALA A 231 5.97 15.03 -22.88
CA ALA A 231 4.70 15.72 -23.07
C ALA A 231 3.57 14.69 -22.81
N CYS A 232 3.19 14.54 -21.54
CA CYS A 232 2.18 13.60 -21.10
C CYS A 232 1.05 14.34 -20.38
N ALA A 233 -0.21 14.07 -20.73
CA ALA A 233 -1.35 14.53 -19.96
C ALA A 233 -1.39 13.87 -18.57
N TYR A 234 -0.97 12.59 -18.50
CA TYR A 234 -0.96 11.78 -17.28
C TYR A 234 0.45 11.20 -17.03
N ALA A 235 1.28 11.87 -16.23
CA ALA A 235 2.66 11.46 -15.99
C ALA A 235 2.83 10.81 -14.60
N GLY A 236 3.19 9.53 -14.56
CA GLY A 236 3.42 8.74 -13.36
C GLY A 236 3.75 7.28 -13.67
N LEU A 237 3.94 6.46 -12.64
CA LEU A 237 4.02 5.00 -12.83
C LEU A 237 2.70 4.50 -13.44
N PHE A 238 1.57 4.89 -12.82
CA PHE A 238 0.25 4.78 -13.39
C PHE A 238 -0.19 6.15 -13.94
N GLY A 239 -0.72 6.17 -15.16
CA GLY A 239 -1.34 7.37 -15.72
C GLY A 239 -2.73 7.57 -15.12
N LEU A 240 -3.56 6.52 -15.15
CA LEU A 240 -4.91 6.56 -14.60
C LEU A 240 -5.26 5.27 -13.85
N VAL A 241 -5.47 5.40 -12.55
CA VAL A 241 -6.12 4.39 -11.73
C VAL A 241 -7.62 4.65 -11.78
N GLY A 242 -8.34 3.84 -12.56
CA GLY A 242 -9.73 4.08 -12.89
C GLY A 242 -10.72 3.62 -11.81
N GLN A 243 -11.96 3.46 -12.21
CA GLN A 243 -13.06 3.15 -11.28
C GLN A 243 -12.83 1.86 -10.49
N GLY A 244 -12.81 1.97 -9.17
CA GLY A 244 -12.60 0.84 -8.25
C GLY A 244 -11.19 0.26 -8.28
N GLY A 245 -10.27 0.88 -9.03
CA GLY A 245 -8.87 0.49 -9.07
C GLY A 245 -8.16 0.77 -7.74
N ALA A 246 -7.19 -0.06 -7.38
CA ALA A 246 -6.40 0.16 -6.18
C ALA A 246 -4.91 -0.13 -6.42
N ILE A 247 -4.05 0.66 -5.77
CA ILE A 247 -2.61 0.39 -5.65
C ILE A 247 -2.30 0.28 -4.17
N ARG A 248 -1.63 -0.80 -3.77
CA ARG A 248 -1.34 -1.09 -2.36
C ARG A 248 0.08 -1.56 -2.16
N ASN A 249 0.65 -1.21 -1.00
CA ASN A 249 1.91 -1.76 -0.49
C ASN A 249 3.05 -1.67 -1.51
N LEU A 250 3.16 -0.55 -2.24
CA LEU A 250 4.14 -0.35 -3.30
C LEU A 250 5.08 0.81 -2.96
N GLY A 251 6.39 0.56 -3.03
CA GLY A 251 7.41 1.59 -3.02
C GLY A 251 7.80 2.04 -4.44
N VAL A 252 7.90 3.34 -4.68
CA VAL A 252 8.52 3.88 -5.91
C VAL A 252 9.64 4.83 -5.51
N LYS A 253 10.89 4.46 -5.78
CA LYS A 253 12.05 5.23 -5.33
C LYS A 253 12.89 5.78 -6.47
N ASP A 254 13.59 6.87 -6.16
CA ASP A 254 14.53 7.50 -7.08
C ASP A 254 13.87 7.90 -8.42
N ALA A 255 12.59 8.32 -8.36
CA ALA A 255 11.84 8.72 -9.53
C ALA A 255 12.30 10.10 -10.04
N PHE A 256 12.29 10.27 -11.36
CA PHE A 256 12.51 11.55 -12.00
C PHE A 256 11.47 11.80 -13.09
N ILE A 257 10.62 12.80 -12.89
CA ILE A 257 9.61 13.20 -13.86
C ILE A 257 9.91 14.64 -14.30
N ASN A 258 10.17 14.84 -15.59
CA ASN A 258 10.25 16.14 -16.23
C ASN A 258 9.19 16.19 -17.33
N ASN A 259 8.06 16.82 -17.01
CA ASN A 259 6.89 16.87 -17.89
C ASN A 259 6.58 18.31 -18.32
N LYS A 260 6.48 18.53 -19.63
CA LYS A 260 6.03 19.79 -20.20
C LYS A 260 4.99 19.50 -21.27
N THR A 261 3.77 19.92 -21.03
CA THR A 261 2.66 19.64 -21.94
C THR A 261 1.81 20.89 -22.17
N THR A 262 1.09 20.88 -23.30
CA THR A 262 0.06 21.85 -23.63
C THR A 262 -1.34 21.25 -23.55
N ASP A 263 -1.43 20.00 -23.06
CA ASP A 263 -2.73 19.34 -22.88
C ASP A 263 -3.57 20.07 -21.84
N GLU A 264 -4.87 19.96 -21.95
CA GLU A 264 -5.80 20.51 -20.95
C GLU A 264 -5.71 19.65 -19.67
N ASP A 265 -5.61 20.31 -18.50
CA ASP A 265 -5.64 19.70 -17.17
C ASP A 265 -4.63 18.57 -16.91
N PRO A 266 -3.32 18.76 -17.19
CA PRO A 266 -2.34 17.72 -16.96
C PRO A 266 -2.19 17.38 -15.49
N ALA A 267 -1.99 16.09 -15.22
CA ALA A 267 -1.78 15.55 -13.90
C ALA A 267 -0.43 14.83 -13.79
N VAL A 268 0.31 15.08 -12.72
CA VAL A 268 1.62 14.50 -12.46
C VAL A 268 1.71 13.98 -11.03
N GLY A 269 2.03 12.71 -10.88
CA GLY A 269 2.29 12.08 -9.58
C GLY A 269 3.22 10.89 -9.75
N ILE A 270 4.16 10.66 -8.84
CA ILE A 270 5.13 9.56 -8.98
C ILE A 270 4.40 8.22 -9.07
N LEU A 271 3.43 7.97 -8.19
CA LEU A 271 2.70 6.71 -8.18
C LEU A 271 1.57 6.70 -9.22
N ALA A 272 0.73 7.72 -9.21
CA ALA A 272 -0.37 7.84 -10.16
C ALA A 272 -0.58 9.30 -10.58
N ALA A 273 -0.72 9.55 -11.89
CA ALA A 273 -1.06 10.89 -12.34
C ALA A 273 -2.50 11.24 -11.92
N ALA A 274 -3.45 10.33 -12.12
CA ALA A 274 -4.84 10.56 -11.75
C ALA A 274 -5.51 9.32 -11.15
N THR A 275 -6.52 9.58 -10.32
CA THR A 275 -7.41 8.56 -9.76
C THR A 275 -8.85 8.82 -10.18
N GLY A 276 -9.62 7.76 -10.36
CA GLY A 276 -11.03 7.79 -10.73
C GLY A 276 -11.98 7.47 -9.57
N GLU A 277 -13.25 7.24 -9.92
CA GLU A 277 -14.32 6.95 -8.96
C GLU A 277 -14.01 5.75 -8.08
N SER A 278 -14.06 5.92 -6.76
CA SER A 278 -13.86 4.87 -5.74
C SER A 278 -12.51 4.16 -5.81
N SER A 279 -11.47 4.84 -6.29
CA SER A 279 -10.11 4.30 -6.31
C SER A 279 -9.40 4.43 -4.95
N VAL A 280 -8.42 3.57 -4.69
CA VAL A 280 -7.70 3.50 -3.42
C VAL A 280 -6.19 3.46 -3.64
N ILE A 281 -5.46 4.34 -2.96
CA ILE A 281 -4.01 4.28 -2.78
C ILE A 281 -3.75 4.03 -1.29
N ASP A 282 -3.14 2.91 -0.95
CA ASP A 282 -3.03 2.46 0.43
C ASP A 282 -1.66 1.81 0.73
N GLY A 283 -1.00 2.25 1.79
CA GLY A 283 0.26 1.66 2.23
C GLY A 283 1.42 1.84 1.25
N CYS A 284 1.40 2.90 0.45
CA CYS A 284 2.41 3.16 -0.57
C CYS A 284 3.44 4.19 -0.10
N TRP A 285 4.58 4.23 -0.77
CA TRP A 285 5.52 5.31 -0.56
C TRP A 285 6.27 5.67 -1.83
N VAL A 286 6.68 6.94 -1.93
CA VAL A 286 7.42 7.43 -3.09
C VAL A 286 8.58 8.32 -2.69
N SER A 287 9.65 8.30 -3.50
CA SER A 287 10.71 9.30 -3.43
C SER A 287 11.17 9.72 -4.82
N GLY A 288 11.50 10.99 -4.98
CA GLY A 288 12.00 11.47 -6.27
C GLY A 288 11.82 12.96 -6.54
N THR A 289 12.02 13.32 -7.81
CA THR A 289 11.93 14.70 -8.29
C THR A 289 10.87 14.82 -9.37
N ILE A 290 10.03 15.83 -9.26
CA ILE A 290 9.04 16.22 -10.26
C ILE A 290 9.33 17.64 -10.73
N VAL A 291 9.52 17.81 -12.03
CA VAL A 291 9.51 19.10 -12.72
C VAL A 291 8.31 19.07 -13.67
N SER A 292 7.33 19.93 -13.45
CA SER A 292 6.15 20.04 -14.29
C SER A 292 5.97 21.45 -14.80
N ASP A 293 5.79 21.61 -16.11
CA ASP A 293 5.57 22.90 -16.77
C ASP A 293 4.37 22.76 -17.72
N ALA A 294 3.22 23.27 -17.32
CA ALA A 294 2.06 23.35 -18.19
C ALA A 294 2.11 24.65 -18.98
N ALA A 295 2.42 24.52 -20.27
CA ALA A 295 2.51 25.66 -21.17
C ALA A 295 1.14 26.00 -21.77
N GLY A 296 0.55 27.10 -21.34
CA GLY A 296 -0.71 27.62 -21.93
C GLY A 296 -1.47 28.54 -20.98
N ASP A 297 -2.21 29.49 -21.55
CA ASP A 297 -3.12 30.31 -20.78
C ASP A 297 -4.38 29.51 -20.47
N ASN A 298 -4.70 29.26 -19.22
CA ASN A 298 -5.87 28.55 -18.66
C ASN A 298 -5.77 27.02 -18.55
N ASN A 299 -4.58 26.45 -18.36
CA ASN A 299 -4.44 25.03 -18.07
C ASN A 299 -4.33 24.81 -16.55
N TYR A 300 -5.26 24.05 -16.01
CA TYR A 300 -5.16 23.53 -14.64
C TYR A 300 -4.07 22.48 -14.58
N THR A 301 -3.18 22.60 -13.61
CA THR A 301 -2.10 21.63 -13.44
C THR A 301 -2.15 21.05 -12.04
N TYR A 302 -2.14 19.73 -11.96
CA TYR A 302 -2.21 19.02 -10.69
C TYR A 302 -0.94 18.21 -10.47
N VAL A 303 -0.13 18.64 -9.50
CA VAL A 303 1.16 18.01 -9.20
C VAL A 303 1.17 17.53 -7.75
N GLY A 304 1.21 16.22 -7.57
CA GLY A 304 1.34 15.60 -6.26
C GLY A 304 2.53 14.67 -6.17
N GLY A 305 3.13 14.56 -5.00
CA GLY A 305 4.21 13.59 -4.81
C GLY A 305 3.75 12.17 -5.14
N VAL A 306 2.57 11.80 -4.66
CA VAL A 306 1.97 10.46 -4.88
C VAL A 306 0.96 10.49 -6.02
N VAL A 307 -0.04 11.37 -5.92
CA VAL A 307 -1.14 11.48 -6.89
C VAL A 307 -1.28 12.92 -7.38
N GLY A 308 -1.28 13.14 -8.70
CA GLY A 308 -1.52 14.46 -9.27
C GLY A 308 -2.96 14.91 -9.05
N ASN A 309 -3.91 14.21 -9.65
CA ASN A 309 -5.35 14.48 -9.61
C ASN A 309 -6.09 13.39 -8.83
N GLY A 310 -6.48 13.70 -7.59
CA GLY A 310 -7.29 12.85 -6.73
C GLY A 310 -8.79 12.98 -7.00
N GLY A 311 -9.21 12.62 -8.23
CA GLY A 311 -10.60 12.71 -8.68
C GLY A 311 -11.52 11.63 -8.09
N GLY A 312 -12.82 11.81 -8.32
CA GLY A 312 -13.85 10.85 -7.88
C GLY A 312 -13.91 10.70 -6.36
N LYS A 313 -14.51 9.62 -5.89
CA LYS A 313 -14.53 9.23 -4.46
C LYS A 313 -13.28 8.46 -4.09
N SER A 314 -12.10 9.08 -4.27
CA SER A 314 -10.81 8.44 -4.04
C SER A 314 -10.37 8.51 -2.58
N LEU A 315 -9.67 7.47 -2.14
CA LEU A 315 -9.01 7.41 -0.84
C LEU A 315 -7.49 7.27 -1.03
N VAL A 316 -6.73 8.20 -0.45
CA VAL A 316 -5.28 8.05 -0.31
C VAL A 316 -4.98 7.91 1.18
N CYS A 317 -4.42 6.78 1.59
CA CYS A 317 -4.17 6.52 3.01
C CYS A 317 -2.87 5.75 3.28
N ASN A 318 -2.39 5.84 4.52
CA ASN A 318 -1.21 5.12 4.99
C ASN A 318 0.03 5.32 4.10
N THR A 319 0.16 6.47 3.46
CA THR A 319 1.10 6.71 2.35
C THR A 319 2.04 7.87 2.69
N TRP A 320 3.29 7.77 2.27
CA TRP A 320 4.21 8.88 2.45
C TRP A 320 5.03 9.21 1.19
N ALA A 321 5.52 10.44 1.12
CA ALA A 321 6.34 10.95 0.03
C ALA A 321 7.55 11.73 0.53
N ASP A 322 8.73 11.49 -0.05
CA ASP A 322 9.92 12.35 0.10
C ASP A 322 10.31 12.89 -1.27
N VAL A 323 9.87 14.12 -1.57
CA VAL A 323 9.85 14.62 -2.94
C VAL A 323 10.42 16.03 -3.10
N GLN A 324 10.98 16.27 -4.28
CA GLN A 324 11.36 17.60 -4.75
C GLN A 324 10.40 17.96 -5.89
N ILE A 325 9.46 18.86 -5.65
CA ILE A 325 8.48 19.30 -6.64
C ILE A 325 8.80 20.72 -7.10
N ALA A 326 8.90 20.90 -8.41
CA ALA A 326 8.90 22.20 -9.06
C ALA A 326 7.76 22.21 -10.09
N ALA A 327 6.64 22.75 -9.69
CA ALA A 327 5.44 22.85 -10.51
C ALA A 327 5.31 24.26 -11.08
N LYS A 328 4.95 24.36 -12.37
CA LYS A 328 4.74 25.61 -13.08
C LYS A 328 3.51 25.52 -13.98
N GLY A 329 2.71 26.57 -13.96
CA GLY A 329 1.49 26.68 -14.78
C GLY A 329 0.65 27.88 -14.33
N SER A 330 -0.42 28.21 -15.03
CA SER A 330 -1.27 29.35 -14.68
C SER A 330 -2.15 29.08 -13.45
N ASP A 331 -2.72 27.89 -13.35
CA ASP A 331 -3.60 27.46 -12.26
C ASP A 331 -3.10 26.13 -11.69
N THR A 332 -2.08 26.19 -10.84
CA THR A 332 -1.34 25.00 -10.40
C THR A 332 -1.60 24.66 -8.94
N GLY A 333 -2.07 23.43 -8.66
CA GLY A 333 -2.10 22.82 -7.34
C GLY A 333 -0.89 21.92 -7.13
N ALA A 334 0.01 22.28 -6.19
CA ALA A 334 1.18 21.48 -5.85
C ALA A 334 1.09 20.96 -4.41
N GLY A 335 1.07 19.65 -4.23
CA GLY A 335 0.95 19.00 -2.92
C GLY A 335 1.97 17.87 -2.70
N GLY A 336 2.39 17.68 -1.46
CA GLY A 336 3.35 16.62 -1.13
C GLY A 336 2.80 15.22 -1.36
N ILE A 337 1.50 15.03 -1.14
CA ILE A 337 0.79 13.78 -1.39
C ILE A 337 -0.09 13.91 -2.62
N VAL A 338 -1.02 14.87 -2.64
CA VAL A 338 -2.00 15.01 -3.73
C VAL A 338 -1.99 16.44 -4.26
N GLY A 339 -1.95 16.61 -5.59
CA GLY A 339 -2.03 17.93 -6.22
C GLY A 339 -3.41 18.56 -6.07
N TRP A 340 -4.46 17.80 -6.38
CA TRP A 340 -5.85 18.21 -6.25
C TRP A 340 -6.73 17.07 -5.72
N THR A 341 -7.70 17.41 -4.87
CA THR A 341 -8.71 16.47 -4.37
C THR A 341 -10.12 16.90 -4.74
N SER A 342 -10.98 15.95 -5.12
CA SER A 342 -12.40 16.20 -5.34
C SER A 342 -13.17 16.34 -4.03
N ASN A 343 -14.40 16.89 -4.10
CA ASN A 343 -15.29 17.08 -2.94
C ASN A 343 -15.60 15.79 -2.17
N ASP A 344 -15.54 14.64 -2.83
CA ASP A 344 -15.91 13.35 -2.27
C ASP A 344 -14.67 12.48 -1.97
N SER A 345 -13.45 13.05 -1.95
CA SER A 345 -12.22 12.29 -1.67
C SER A 345 -11.72 12.51 -0.25
N ALA A 346 -10.80 11.64 0.17
CA ALA A 346 -10.16 11.72 1.47
C ALA A 346 -8.66 11.38 1.41
N VAL A 347 -7.86 12.12 2.20
CA VAL A 347 -6.44 11.87 2.44
C VAL A 347 -6.26 11.63 3.93
N ILE A 348 -5.87 10.42 4.31
CA ILE A 348 -5.87 9.99 5.72
C ILE A 348 -4.56 9.30 6.06
N ASN A 349 -3.99 9.65 7.23
CA ASN A 349 -2.80 8.96 7.76
C ASN A 349 -1.62 9.00 6.78
N CYS A 350 -1.32 10.18 6.22
CA CYS A 350 -0.26 10.39 5.23
C CYS A 350 0.82 11.35 5.72
N ALA A 351 2.03 11.21 5.18
CA ALA A 351 3.16 12.07 5.51
C ALA A 351 3.88 12.60 4.26
N ALA A 352 4.35 13.84 4.28
CA ALA A 352 5.12 14.42 3.19
C ALA A 352 6.41 15.08 3.67
N PHE A 353 7.47 14.93 2.90
CA PHE A 353 8.82 15.42 3.13
C PHE A 353 9.40 16.06 1.87
N GLY A 354 10.45 16.84 2.04
CA GLY A 354 11.22 17.42 0.95
C GLY A 354 10.89 18.88 0.64
N THR A 355 10.76 19.22 -0.64
CA THR A 355 10.50 20.61 -1.06
C THR A 355 9.37 20.65 -2.08
N ILE A 356 8.43 21.55 -1.90
CA ILE A 356 7.32 21.76 -2.81
C ILE A 356 7.35 23.21 -3.28
N GLY A 357 7.66 23.41 -4.56
CA GLY A 357 7.67 24.69 -5.23
C GLY A 357 6.51 24.81 -6.21
N ASN A 358 5.75 25.90 -6.11
CA ASN A 358 4.72 26.30 -7.05
C ASN A 358 5.13 27.63 -7.70
N TYR A 359 5.63 27.56 -8.94
CA TYR A 359 6.20 28.68 -9.68
C TYR A 359 5.24 29.12 -10.78
N CYS A 360 4.14 29.74 -10.41
CA CYS A 360 3.18 30.21 -11.40
C CYS A 360 3.30 31.69 -11.71
N ASP A 361 2.81 32.07 -12.91
CA ASP A 361 3.05 33.35 -13.52
C ASP A 361 1.87 34.32 -13.48
N GLY A 362 0.95 34.18 -12.50
CA GLY A 362 0.13 35.34 -12.36
C GLY A 362 -1.31 35.27 -11.93
N SER A 363 -2.24 34.58 -12.50
CA SER A 363 -3.64 34.60 -12.01
C SER A 363 -4.01 33.28 -11.40
N MET A 364 -4.02 33.20 -10.08
CA MET A 364 -4.07 31.90 -9.42
C MET A 364 -5.38 31.59 -8.75
N MET A 365 -5.81 30.35 -8.97
CA MET A 365 -6.90 29.75 -8.23
C MET A 365 -6.40 28.68 -7.25
N TYR A 366 -5.17 28.16 -7.39
CA TYR A 366 -4.63 27.02 -6.65
C TYR A 366 -3.35 27.35 -5.91
N GLY A 367 -2.89 26.45 -5.02
CA GLY A 367 -1.83 26.78 -4.08
C GLY A 367 -0.78 25.71 -3.90
N ALA A 368 0.13 25.95 -2.96
CA ALA A 368 1.13 25.02 -2.48
C ALA A 368 0.73 24.49 -1.10
N GLY A 369 0.63 23.16 -0.96
CA GLY A 369 0.28 22.53 0.30
C GLY A 369 1.22 21.39 0.68
N GLY A 370 1.49 21.28 1.97
CA GLY A 370 2.36 20.21 2.46
C GLY A 370 1.81 18.82 2.16
N ILE A 371 0.50 18.65 2.23
CA ILE A 371 -0.19 17.40 1.90
C ILE A 371 -0.96 17.53 0.60
N VAL A 372 -1.85 18.53 0.48
CA VAL A 372 -2.70 18.73 -0.70
C VAL A 372 -2.52 20.13 -1.25
N GLY A 373 -2.27 20.27 -2.56
CA GLY A 373 -2.10 21.56 -3.21
C GLY A 373 -3.39 22.37 -3.24
N TYR A 374 -4.42 21.82 -3.86
CA TYR A 374 -5.76 22.39 -3.92
C TYR A 374 -6.78 21.37 -3.42
N SER A 375 -7.41 21.65 -2.28
CA SER A 375 -8.23 20.68 -1.58
C SER A 375 -9.72 21.01 -1.68
N CYS A 376 -10.51 19.97 -2.01
CA CYS A 376 -11.96 19.99 -1.90
C CYS A 376 -12.49 18.90 -0.95
N GLY A 377 -11.62 18.07 -0.39
CA GLY A 377 -11.96 16.85 0.35
C GLY A 377 -11.59 16.89 1.83
N ALA A 378 -11.68 15.74 2.47
CA ALA A 378 -11.33 15.55 3.86
C ALA A 378 -9.82 15.20 4.02
N ILE A 379 -9.14 15.86 4.95
CA ILE A 379 -7.74 15.56 5.31
C ILE A 379 -7.70 15.24 6.80
N TYR A 380 -7.20 14.05 7.17
CA TYR A 380 -7.20 13.56 8.55
C TYR A 380 -5.90 12.86 8.93
N ALA A 381 -5.42 13.16 10.14
CA ALA A 381 -4.25 12.52 10.75
C ALA A 381 -3.00 12.55 9.86
N CYS A 382 -2.83 13.60 9.08
CA CYS A 382 -1.69 13.79 8.18
C CYS A 382 -0.66 14.73 8.78
N TYR A 383 0.60 14.61 8.33
CA TYR A 383 1.58 15.64 8.66
C TYR A 383 2.56 15.90 7.51
N SER A 384 3.13 17.11 7.51
CA SER A 384 4.16 17.50 6.56
C SER A 384 5.38 18.11 7.26
N ASP A 385 6.56 17.67 6.83
CA ASP A 385 7.85 18.27 7.14
C ASP A 385 8.54 18.66 5.84
N VAL A 386 7.98 19.70 5.19
CA VAL A 386 8.38 20.15 3.85
C VAL A 386 8.81 21.60 3.88
N THR A 387 9.68 21.97 2.94
CA THR A 387 9.90 23.37 2.56
C THR A 387 8.89 23.74 1.48
N LEU A 388 8.04 24.72 1.74
CA LEU A 388 7.08 25.26 0.78
C LEU A 388 7.62 26.53 0.14
N HIS A 389 7.57 26.61 -1.16
CA HIS A 389 7.90 27.82 -1.91
C HIS A 389 6.83 28.11 -2.94
N MET A 390 6.40 29.37 -3.00
CA MET A 390 5.42 29.83 -3.97
C MET A 390 5.80 31.19 -4.47
N ASP A 391 5.75 31.42 -5.79
CA ASP A 391 6.03 32.73 -6.35
C ASP A 391 5.01 33.79 -5.89
N ALA A 392 5.46 35.01 -5.69
CA ALA A 392 4.59 36.11 -5.33
C ALA A 392 3.66 36.47 -6.49
N MET A 393 2.38 36.60 -6.17
CA MET A 393 1.35 36.93 -7.14
C MET A 393 1.24 38.44 -7.35
N SER A 394 0.99 38.86 -8.59
CA SER A 394 0.85 40.28 -8.94
C SER A 394 -0.35 40.98 -8.27
N ASP A 395 -1.36 40.23 -7.90
CA ASP A 395 -2.66 40.72 -7.39
C ASP A 395 -2.91 40.39 -5.91
N ALA A 396 -1.99 39.72 -5.21
CA ALA A 396 -2.06 39.51 -3.77
C ALA A 396 -1.70 40.82 -3.05
N GLY A 397 -2.66 41.41 -2.35
CA GLY A 397 -2.52 42.66 -1.63
C GLY A 397 -1.27 42.80 -0.76
N ASP A 398 -1.41 42.92 0.57
CA ASP A 398 -0.27 43.06 1.50
C ASP A 398 0.43 41.72 1.86
N GLY A 399 0.09 40.61 1.17
CA GLY A 399 0.69 39.30 1.40
C GLY A 399 0.16 38.55 2.60
N SER A 400 -0.90 39.02 3.26
CA SER A 400 -1.52 38.34 4.39
C SER A 400 -2.37 37.14 3.97
N ASP A 401 -2.86 37.14 2.73
CA ASP A 401 -3.83 36.18 2.22
C ASP A 401 -3.21 35.37 1.06
N VAL A 402 -2.38 34.37 1.40
CA VAL A 402 -1.67 33.57 0.41
C VAL A 402 -2.18 32.12 0.37
N PRO A 403 -2.30 31.50 -0.82
CA PRO A 403 -2.77 30.13 -0.97
C PRO A 403 -1.62 29.12 -0.71
N ILE A 404 -1.01 29.23 0.46
CA ILE A 404 0.07 28.36 0.91
C ILE A 404 -0.22 27.88 2.33
N GLY A 405 -0.20 26.57 2.53
CA GLY A 405 -0.51 25.98 3.82
C GLY A 405 0.26 24.70 4.09
N GLY A 406 0.65 24.51 5.34
CA GLY A 406 1.42 23.35 5.76
C GLY A 406 0.68 22.02 5.51
N VAL A 407 -0.65 22.04 5.46
CA VAL A 407 -1.48 20.86 5.15
C VAL A 407 -2.12 21.02 3.77
N ALA A 408 -2.89 22.09 3.55
CA ALA A 408 -3.52 22.34 2.26
C ALA A 408 -3.18 23.76 1.79
N GLY A 409 -2.81 23.91 0.51
CA GLY A 409 -2.41 25.18 -0.08
C GLY A 409 -3.58 26.13 -0.23
N SER A 410 -4.54 25.78 -1.07
CA SER A 410 -5.78 26.52 -1.22
C SER A 410 -6.98 25.61 -1.01
N PRO A 411 -7.94 26.01 -0.20
CA PRO A 411 -9.19 25.31 -0.06
C PRO A 411 -10.14 25.64 -1.22
N ALA A 412 -10.90 24.67 -1.68
CA ALA A 412 -12.11 24.89 -2.48
C ALA A 412 -13.35 24.82 -1.60
N ALA A 413 -14.50 24.91 -2.21
CA ALA A 413 -15.80 25.13 -1.56
C ALA A 413 -16.13 24.30 -0.30
N LEU A 414 -15.52 23.14 -0.10
CA LEU A 414 -15.79 22.25 1.04
C LEU A 414 -14.51 21.50 1.45
N THR A 415 -13.53 22.23 1.99
CA THR A 415 -12.30 21.62 2.53
C THR A 415 -12.39 21.54 4.05
N ALA A 416 -12.06 20.38 4.61
CA ALA A 416 -11.87 20.25 6.04
C ALA A 416 -10.59 19.47 6.36
N ALA A 417 -9.77 20.03 7.25
CA ALA A 417 -8.60 19.41 7.83
C ALA A 417 -8.81 19.18 9.34
N TYR A 418 -8.58 17.98 9.80
CA TYR A 418 -8.77 17.64 11.21
C TYR A 418 -7.59 16.80 11.73
N ARG A 419 -7.03 17.22 12.86
CA ARG A 419 -5.87 16.58 13.50
C ARG A 419 -4.69 16.38 12.55
N CYS A 420 -4.29 17.47 11.89
CA CYS A 420 -3.15 17.51 10.99
C CYS A 420 -2.02 18.38 11.56
N TRP A 421 -0.78 18.03 11.26
CA TRP A 421 0.39 18.75 11.76
C TRP A 421 1.34 19.12 10.62
N PHE A 422 2.10 20.18 10.81
CA PHE A 422 3.04 20.65 9.78
C PHE A 422 4.25 21.33 10.43
N ASN A 423 5.35 21.44 9.67
CA ASN A 423 6.51 22.19 10.10
C ASN A 423 6.21 23.69 10.00
N ALA A 424 6.17 24.35 11.16
CA ALA A 424 5.87 25.79 11.27
C ALA A 424 7.11 26.66 11.48
N ASP A 425 8.32 26.12 11.33
CA ASP A 425 9.52 26.94 11.40
C ASP A 425 9.49 27.96 10.23
N ALA A 426 9.72 29.23 10.55
CA ALA A 426 9.63 30.33 9.58
C ALA A 426 10.53 30.17 8.35
N ALA A 427 11.59 29.36 8.47
CA ALA A 427 12.49 29.04 7.36
C ALA A 427 11.99 27.91 6.46
N GLN A 428 10.75 27.46 6.62
CA GLN A 428 10.19 26.34 5.83
C GLN A 428 9.07 26.77 4.86
N THR A 429 8.57 28.00 4.98
CA THR A 429 7.49 28.49 4.10
C THR A 429 7.87 29.86 3.52
N TYR A 430 7.86 29.96 2.20
CA TYR A 430 8.23 31.17 1.47
C TYR A 430 7.16 31.57 0.46
N TYR A 431 6.88 32.88 0.42
CA TYR A 431 6.06 33.52 -0.59
C TYR A 431 6.90 34.55 -1.33
N GLY A 432 7.20 34.31 -2.59
CA GLY A 432 8.30 34.98 -3.27
C GLY A 432 9.62 34.68 -2.56
N ASP A 433 10.42 35.71 -2.32
CA ASP A 433 11.71 35.62 -1.62
C ASP A 433 11.58 35.80 -0.08
N GLU A 434 10.35 36.01 0.42
CA GLU A 434 10.10 36.32 1.83
C GLU A 434 9.56 35.09 2.59
N ALA A 435 10.11 34.85 3.77
CA ALA A 435 9.61 33.82 4.68
C ALA A 435 8.25 34.24 5.26
N VAL A 436 7.29 33.30 5.26
CA VAL A 436 5.98 33.48 5.91
C VAL A 436 6.16 33.44 7.43
N ALA A 437 5.88 34.53 8.09
CA ALA A 437 6.16 34.70 9.53
C ALA A 437 5.27 33.79 10.42
N GLU A 438 4.03 33.57 10.00
CA GLU A 438 3.03 32.77 10.72
C GLU A 438 2.42 31.74 9.75
N PRO A 439 3.10 30.61 9.46
CA PRO A 439 2.57 29.58 8.60
C PRO A 439 1.28 28.98 9.16
N VAL A 440 0.32 28.71 8.28
CA VAL A 440 -1.00 28.16 8.62
C VAL A 440 -1.16 26.73 8.11
N ALA A 441 -2.08 25.96 8.71
CA ALA A 441 -2.36 24.60 8.23
C ALA A 441 -3.06 24.62 6.86
N VAL A 442 -4.06 25.47 6.69
CA VAL A 442 -4.80 25.66 5.44
C VAL A 442 -4.61 27.09 4.98
N GLY A 443 -4.10 27.25 3.76
CA GLY A 443 -3.86 28.54 3.15
C GLY A 443 -5.15 29.28 2.78
N TYR A 444 -5.00 30.44 2.18
CA TYR A 444 -6.12 31.33 1.87
C TYR A 444 -6.88 30.89 0.61
N ASP A 445 -8.20 31.04 0.65
CA ASP A 445 -9.07 30.88 -0.52
C ASP A 445 -9.15 32.18 -1.33
N MET A 446 -8.37 32.26 -2.38
CA MET A 446 -8.33 33.42 -3.28
C MET A 446 -9.68 33.73 -3.94
N LEU A 447 -10.56 32.75 -4.07
CA LEU A 447 -11.86 32.94 -4.71
C LEU A 447 -12.96 33.37 -3.73
N ASN A 448 -12.67 33.30 -2.43
CA ASN A 448 -13.60 33.63 -1.36
C ASN A 448 -14.94 32.85 -1.44
N TYR A 449 -14.92 31.64 -1.99
CA TYR A 449 -16.08 30.77 -2.17
C TYR A 449 -16.13 29.64 -1.14
N SER A 450 -15.05 29.42 -0.36
CA SER A 450 -14.91 28.23 0.45
C SER A 450 -15.21 28.49 1.91
N VAL A 451 -15.82 27.49 2.51
CA VAL A 451 -15.79 27.26 3.94
C VAL A 451 -14.62 26.32 4.19
N SER A 452 -13.44 26.87 4.40
CA SER A 452 -12.32 26.08 4.94
C SER A 452 -12.56 25.90 6.43
N ASP A 453 -12.50 24.68 6.90
CA ASP A 453 -12.56 24.36 8.31
C ASP A 453 -11.29 23.59 8.70
N GLN A 454 -10.67 24.01 9.80
CA GLN A 454 -9.49 23.34 10.35
C GLN A 454 -9.64 23.29 11.88
N GLU A 455 -9.67 22.07 12.39
CA GLU A 455 -9.83 21.86 13.82
C GLU A 455 -8.75 20.89 14.32
N GLU A 456 -8.18 21.19 15.50
CA GLU A 456 -7.08 20.46 16.08
C GLU A 456 -5.84 20.33 15.15
N CYS A 457 -5.68 21.22 14.18
CA CYS A 457 -4.48 21.32 13.35
C CYS A 457 -3.47 22.26 14.00
N ALA A 458 -2.17 21.92 13.94
CA ALA A 458 -1.14 22.72 14.59
C ALA A 458 0.20 22.68 13.84
N GLY A 459 0.83 23.85 13.74
CA GLY A 459 2.24 23.95 13.41
C GLY A 459 3.11 23.46 14.56
N LEU A 460 4.14 22.71 14.24
CA LEU A 460 5.16 22.20 15.15
C LEU A 460 6.54 22.68 14.68
N THR A 461 7.45 22.90 15.60
CA THR A 461 8.85 23.14 15.25
C THR A 461 9.51 21.86 14.75
N SER A 462 10.59 21.99 13.97
CA SER A 462 11.40 20.83 13.53
C SER A 462 11.87 19.96 14.71
N ALA A 463 12.15 20.57 15.87
CA ALA A 463 12.52 19.85 17.09
C ALA A 463 11.34 19.05 17.66
N GLU A 464 10.11 19.56 17.62
CA GLU A 464 8.91 18.85 18.06
C GLU A 464 8.53 17.73 17.11
N LEU A 465 8.69 17.92 15.80
CA LEU A 465 8.46 16.90 14.79
C LEU A 465 9.32 15.65 15.02
N THR A 466 10.56 15.83 15.46
CA THR A 466 11.52 14.74 15.70
C THR A 466 11.56 14.23 17.13
N SER A 467 10.89 14.89 18.08
CA SER A 467 10.96 14.61 19.54
C SER A 467 10.06 13.46 20.03
N GLY A 468 9.32 12.78 19.15
CA GLY A 468 8.30 11.78 19.51
C GLY A 468 6.95 12.40 19.91
N VAL A 469 6.84 13.72 20.08
CA VAL A 469 5.58 14.42 20.34
C VAL A 469 4.60 14.18 19.18
N LEU A 470 5.07 14.34 17.95
CA LEU A 470 4.29 14.11 16.76
C LEU A 470 3.83 12.64 16.65
N ALA A 471 4.73 11.68 16.87
CA ALA A 471 4.37 10.26 16.82
C ALA A 471 3.26 9.91 17.83
N THR A 472 3.29 10.53 19.04
CA THR A 472 2.24 10.37 20.04
C THR A 472 0.91 10.97 19.57
N LYS A 473 0.94 12.17 18.97
CA LYS A 473 -0.27 12.84 18.44
C LYS A 473 -0.91 12.02 17.29
N LEU A 474 -0.09 11.51 16.38
CA LEU A 474 -0.54 10.68 15.26
C LEU A 474 -1.14 9.35 15.77
N ALA A 475 -0.50 8.70 16.74
CA ALA A 475 -1.03 7.49 17.34
C ALA A 475 -2.36 7.73 18.07
N ASP A 476 -2.50 8.87 18.79
CA ASP A 476 -3.74 9.26 19.44
C ASP A 476 -4.86 9.49 18.41
N ALA A 477 -4.56 10.13 17.28
CA ALA A 477 -5.55 10.39 16.22
C ALA A 477 -6.18 9.11 15.66
N LEU A 478 -5.48 7.99 15.70
CA LEU A 478 -5.95 6.70 15.18
C LEU A 478 -6.67 5.83 16.23
N THR A 479 -6.92 6.33 17.44
CA THR A 479 -7.73 5.62 18.45
C THR A 479 -9.21 5.59 18.04
N GLU A 480 -9.95 4.58 18.48
CA GLU A 480 -11.39 4.46 18.17
C GLU A 480 -12.19 5.70 18.55
N GLU A 481 -11.89 6.30 19.72
CA GLU A 481 -12.54 7.53 20.16
C GLU A 481 -12.30 8.66 19.17
N LYS A 482 -11.05 8.87 18.74
CA LYS A 482 -10.66 9.96 17.84
C LYS A 482 -11.12 9.74 16.40
N LEU A 483 -11.22 8.49 15.96
CA LEU A 483 -11.84 8.13 14.69
C LEU A 483 -13.35 8.42 14.71
N ALA A 484 -14.03 8.20 15.85
CA ALA A 484 -15.44 8.57 16.01
C ALA A 484 -15.64 10.10 16.03
N ASP A 485 -14.75 10.84 16.71
CA ASP A 485 -14.74 12.32 16.69
C ASP A 485 -14.56 12.83 15.26
N ALA A 486 -13.61 12.28 14.50
CA ALA A 486 -13.37 12.62 13.11
C ALA A 486 -14.60 12.32 12.22
N GLN A 487 -15.23 11.17 12.40
CA GLN A 487 -16.47 10.84 11.71
C GLN A 487 -17.54 11.89 11.96
N ALA A 488 -17.74 12.31 13.20
CA ALA A 488 -18.73 13.32 13.56
C ALA A 488 -18.39 14.68 12.93
N TYR A 489 -17.11 15.08 13.02
CA TYR A 489 -16.63 16.35 12.47
C TYR A 489 -16.87 16.46 10.95
N PHE A 490 -16.41 15.49 10.17
CA PHE A 490 -16.58 15.53 8.72
C PHE A 490 -18.04 15.36 8.28
N SER A 491 -18.84 14.58 9.02
CA SER A 491 -20.28 14.44 8.76
C SER A 491 -21.04 15.74 9.00
N ASP A 492 -20.70 16.48 10.07
CA ASP A 492 -21.30 17.79 10.38
C ASP A 492 -20.97 18.83 9.30
N LYS A 493 -19.76 18.78 8.76
CA LYS A 493 -19.31 19.68 7.69
C LYS A 493 -19.78 19.26 6.29
N ALA A 494 -20.30 18.05 6.13
CA ALA A 494 -20.65 17.45 4.84
C ALA A 494 -19.50 17.42 3.83
N VAL A 495 -18.28 17.13 4.29
CA VAL A 495 -17.03 17.16 3.50
C VAL A 495 -16.47 15.77 3.28
N GLY A 496 -15.97 15.55 2.06
CA GLY A 496 -15.31 14.33 1.64
C GLY A 496 -16.21 13.09 1.70
N LEU A 497 -15.60 11.92 1.63
CA LEU A 497 -16.29 10.62 1.74
C LEU A 497 -17.12 10.53 3.02
N LEU A 498 -16.58 11.01 4.13
CA LEU A 498 -17.23 10.97 5.45
C LEU A 498 -18.47 11.87 5.53
N GLY A 499 -18.44 13.04 4.89
CA GLY A 499 -19.58 13.95 4.81
C GLY A 499 -20.73 13.42 3.94
N ASN A 500 -20.41 12.52 3.00
CA ASN A 500 -21.38 11.92 2.08
C ASN A 500 -21.90 10.54 2.54
N GLY A 501 -21.82 10.26 3.84
CA GLY A 501 -22.41 9.08 4.45
C GLY A 501 -21.54 7.84 4.44
N VAL A 502 -20.31 7.92 3.94
CA VAL A 502 -19.30 6.88 4.13
C VAL A 502 -18.81 6.95 5.57
N THR A 503 -18.79 5.83 6.28
CA THR A 503 -18.32 5.80 7.65
C THR A 503 -16.81 5.58 7.73
N MET A 504 -16.18 5.97 8.84
CA MET A 504 -14.77 5.70 9.09
C MET A 504 -14.47 4.18 9.02
N ASN A 505 -15.39 3.34 9.50
CA ASN A 505 -15.30 1.88 9.37
C ASN A 505 -15.40 1.40 7.91
N SER A 506 -16.19 2.08 7.06
CA SER A 506 -16.24 1.76 5.63
C SER A 506 -14.94 2.15 4.94
N LEU A 507 -14.33 3.29 5.29
CA LEU A 507 -12.99 3.66 4.79
C LEU A 507 -11.94 2.64 5.25
N LEU A 508 -12.01 2.19 6.50
CA LEU A 508 -11.14 1.14 7.03
C LEU A 508 -11.26 -0.15 6.22
N SER A 509 -12.46 -0.50 5.78
CA SER A 509 -12.68 -1.68 4.93
C SER A 509 -12.25 -1.49 3.47
N MET A 510 -12.12 -0.25 3.00
CA MET A 510 -11.50 0.07 1.70
C MET A 510 -9.97 -0.07 1.77
N SER A 511 -9.38 0.25 2.93
CA SER A 511 -7.99 -0.03 3.24
C SER A 511 -7.88 -1.49 3.70
N GLU A 512 -7.28 -2.38 2.92
CA GLU A 512 -7.00 -3.76 3.35
C GLU A 512 -5.99 -3.80 4.50
N ASN A 513 -5.21 -2.74 4.66
CA ASN A 513 -4.19 -2.59 5.71
C ASN A 513 -4.73 -2.05 7.04
N GLY A 514 -5.99 -1.61 7.09
CA GLY A 514 -6.50 -0.86 8.24
C GLY A 514 -5.84 0.52 8.38
N TRP A 515 -5.85 1.10 9.58
CA TRP A 515 -5.08 2.31 9.88
C TRP A 515 -3.70 1.90 10.39
N ASN A 516 -2.68 2.05 9.58
CA ASN A 516 -1.32 1.69 9.95
C ASN A 516 -0.83 2.58 11.10
N SER A 517 -0.16 1.95 12.06
CA SER A 517 0.54 2.67 13.10
C SER A 517 1.71 3.47 12.53
N TRP A 518 2.19 4.43 13.29
CA TRP A 518 3.35 5.23 12.94
C TRP A 518 4.62 4.63 13.54
N GLN A 519 5.62 4.43 12.72
CA GLN A 519 6.99 4.10 13.15
C GLN A 519 7.89 5.33 12.98
N VAL A 520 8.90 5.46 13.83
CA VAL A 520 9.88 6.54 13.71
C VAL A 520 11.13 5.98 13.02
N GLU A 521 11.40 6.46 11.82
CA GLU A 521 12.60 6.12 11.06
C GLU A 521 13.44 7.38 10.83
N ASN A 522 14.71 7.34 11.22
CA ASN A 522 15.62 8.50 11.14
C ASN A 522 15.04 9.79 11.77
N GLY A 523 14.28 9.64 12.87
CA GLY A 523 13.63 10.75 13.57
C GLY A 523 12.30 11.20 12.95
N ARG A 524 11.85 10.63 11.86
CA ARG A 524 10.60 10.95 11.17
C ARG A 524 9.54 9.88 11.44
N PRO A 525 8.34 10.23 11.93
CA PRO A 525 7.22 9.30 11.92
C PRO A 525 6.82 8.97 10.48
N LEU A 526 6.72 7.68 10.16
CA LEU A 526 6.22 7.19 8.88
C LEU A 526 5.05 6.25 9.13
N PRO A 527 4.01 6.24 8.28
CA PRO A 527 3.01 5.18 8.33
C PRO A 527 3.70 3.85 8.11
N THR A 528 3.43 2.89 8.98
CA THR A 528 4.01 1.56 8.87
C THR A 528 3.42 0.86 7.64
N VAL A 529 4.25 0.45 6.72
CA VAL A 529 3.83 -0.43 5.62
C VAL A 529 3.81 -1.85 6.17
N PRO A 530 2.72 -2.63 6.02
CA PRO A 530 2.70 -4.02 6.42
C PRO A 530 3.79 -4.80 5.66
N ILE A 531 4.59 -5.57 6.38
CA ILE A 531 5.58 -6.45 5.75
C ILE A 531 4.86 -7.71 5.31
N ALA A 532 5.05 -8.13 4.05
CA ALA A 532 4.48 -9.37 3.55
C ALA A 532 5.01 -10.58 4.35
N PRO A 533 4.19 -11.60 4.61
CA PRO A 533 4.59 -12.77 5.39
C PRO A 533 5.88 -13.45 4.91
N GLU A 534 6.10 -13.48 3.61
CA GLU A 534 7.29 -14.03 2.96
C GLU A 534 8.57 -13.24 3.21
N GLU A 535 8.45 -11.96 3.56
CA GLU A 535 9.56 -11.11 3.99
C GLU A 535 9.86 -11.21 5.48
N LEU A 536 9.08 -12.00 6.21
CA LEU A 536 9.26 -12.29 7.62
C LEU A 536 9.92 -13.69 7.78
N PRO A 537 11.23 -13.84 7.47
CA PRO A 537 11.89 -15.15 7.47
C PRO A 537 11.91 -15.81 8.86
N TYR A 538 11.48 -15.08 9.87
CA TYR A 538 11.33 -15.53 11.25
C TYR A 538 9.91 -15.96 11.61
N LEU A 539 8.97 -15.97 10.68
CA LEU A 539 7.62 -16.51 10.90
C LEU A 539 7.35 -17.66 9.91
N MET A 540 6.67 -18.68 10.37
CA MET A 540 6.27 -19.82 9.55
C MET A 540 4.81 -19.65 9.14
N GLY A 541 4.56 -19.31 7.87
CA GLY A 541 3.23 -19.30 7.28
C GLY A 541 2.19 -18.49 8.06
N GLY A 542 0.97 -18.55 7.62
CA GLY A 542 -0.17 -17.81 8.18
C GLY A 542 -0.32 -16.41 7.58
N GLU A 543 -1.45 -15.78 7.88
CA GLU A 543 -1.78 -14.41 7.43
C GLU A 543 -1.80 -13.42 8.61
N GLY A 544 -1.40 -13.87 9.81
CA GLY A 544 -1.46 -13.06 11.02
C GLY A 544 -2.87 -12.70 11.48
N THR A 545 -3.88 -13.42 11.00
CA THR A 545 -5.29 -13.27 11.39
C THR A 545 -5.66 -14.27 12.48
N GLN A 546 -6.80 -14.08 13.15
CA GLN A 546 -7.29 -15.03 14.14
C GLN A 546 -7.55 -16.43 13.55
N ALA A 547 -7.97 -16.50 12.28
CA ALA A 547 -8.26 -17.76 11.59
C ALA A 547 -6.99 -18.45 11.08
N ASP A 548 -5.96 -17.68 10.75
CA ASP A 548 -4.67 -18.17 10.24
C ASP A 548 -3.53 -17.33 10.86
N PRO A 549 -3.14 -17.61 12.14
CA PRO A 549 -2.11 -16.85 12.83
C PRO A 549 -0.71 -17.12 12.24
N TYR A 550 0.18 -16.14 12.33
CA TYR A 550 1.60 -16.38 12.10
C TYR A 550 2.14 -17.38 13.12
N ARG A 551 3.06 -18.26 12.70
CA ARG A 551 3.58 -19.35 13.50
C ARG A 551 5.04 -19.15 13.84
N ILE A 552 5.42 -19.56 15.03
CA ILE A 552 6.79 -19.56 15.51
C ILE A 552 7.11 -20.96 16.06
N GLU A 553 8.11 -21.63 15.48
CA GLU A 553 8.51 -23.00 15.83
C GLU A 553 9.95 -23.09 16.33
N THR A 554 10.77 -22.05 16.09
CA THR A 554 12.21 -22.09 16.39
C THR A 554 12.67 -20.86 17.16
N GLU A 555 13.80 -21.01 17.88
CA GLU A 555 14.48 -19.89 18.54
C GLU A 555 14.81 -18.75 17.56
N ALA A 556 15.32 -19.09 16.37
CA ALA A 556 15.69 -18.10 15.36
C ALA A 556 14.50 -17.28 14.92
N GLN A 557 13.33 -17.90 14.74
CA GLN A 557 12.09 -17.21 14.41
C GLN A 557 11.61 -16.30 15.57
N LEU A 558 11.66 -16.80 16.79
CA LEU A 558 11.25 -15.99 17.95
C LEU A 558 12.17 -14.78 18.16
N ARG A 559 13.50 -14.94 17.97
CA ARG A 559 14.46 -13.83 18.03
C ARG A 559 14.26 -12.84 16.88
N GLY A 560 14.08 -13.32 15.66
CA GLY A 560 13.80 -12.46 14.50
C GLY A 560 12.50 -11.68 14.66
N PHE A 561 11.46 -12.30 15.22
CA PHE A 561 10.21 -11.63 15.56
C PHE A 561 10.43 -10.52 16.60
N ALA A 562 11.19 -10.80 17.68
CA ALA A 562 11.54 -9.80 18.67
C ALA A 562 12.34 -8.63 18.06
N GLU A 563 13.34 -8.91 17.23
CA GLU A 563 14.15 -7.91 16.53
C GLU A 563 13.30 -7.03 15.60
N ALA A 564 12.38 -7.63 14.84
CA ALA A 564 11.49 -6.89 13.95
C ALA A 564 10.56 -5.95 14.71
N THR A 565 10.10 -6.35 15.90
CA THR A 565 9.29 -5.46 16.76
C THR A 565 10.14 -4.35 17.39
N GLN A 566 11.41 -4.61 17.73
CA GLN A 566 12.34 -3.62 18.27
C GLN A 566 12.74 -2.58 17.22
N SER A 567 13.05 -3.02 16.01
CA SER A 567 13.42 -2.14 14.91
C SER A 567 12.23 -1.40 14.29
N GLY A 568 11.00 -1.69 14.73
CA GLY A 568 9.78 -1.11 14.15
C GLY A 568 9.42 -1.63 12.75
N LYS A 569 10.15 -2.64 12.24
CA LYS A 569 9.84 -3.28 10.96
C LYS A 569 8.52 -4.04 10.99
N LEU A 570 8.06 -4.46 12.17
CA LEU A 570 6.81 -5.17 12.35
C LEU A 570 5.92 -4.47 13.38
N SER A 571 4.75 -4.02 12.95
CA SER A 571 3.68 -3.63 13.85
C SER A 571 2.89 -4.86 14.28
N THR A 572 2.74 -5.05 15.59
CA THR A 572 2.00 -6.20 16.14
C THR A 572 0.53 -5.90 16.41
N THR A 573 0.05 -4.70 16.10
CA THR A 573 -1.34 -4.32 16.32
C THR A 573 -2.26 -5.18 15.48
N ASN A 574 -3.23 -5.82 16.14
CA ASN A 574 -4.20 -6.75 15.52
C ASN A 574 -3.58 -8.02 14.89
N LEU A 575 -2.30 -8.31 15.09
CA LEU A 575 -1.70 -9.55 14.63
C LEU A 575 -2.02 -10.70 15.59
N TYR A 576 -2.24 -11.88 15.02
CA TYR A 576 -2.36 -13.14 15.74
C TYR A 576 -1.11 -13.97 15.49
N ILE A 577 -0.42 -14.31 16.56
CA ILE A 577 0.82 -15.10 16.58
C ILE A 577 0.56 -16.36 17.39
N ARG A 578 1.06 -17.51 16.95
CA ARG A 578 0.97 -18.77 17.67
C ARG A 578 2.33 -19.44 17.76
N LEU A 579 2.64 -20.04 18.90
CA LEU A 579 3.73 -21.02 18.99
C LEU A 579 3.22 -22.38 18.50
N ASP A 580 4.00 -23.01 17.64
CA ASP A 580 3.71 -24.35 17.13
C ASP A 580 4.74 -25.40 17.65
N ALA A 581 5.67 -24.96 18.53
CA ALA A 581 6.66 -25.85 19.17
C ALA A 581 7.17 -25.30 20.50
N ASP A 582 7.69 -26.18 21.36
CA ASP A 582 8.48 -25.78 22.53
C ASP A 582 9.81 -25.17 22.08
N ILE A 583 10.17 -24.00 22.58
CA ILE A 583 11.39 -23.27 22.21
C ILE A 583 12.35 -23.23 23.39
N ALA A 584 13.54 -23.79 23.22
CA ALA A 584 14.65 -23.64 24.14
C ALA A 584 15.59 -22.54 23.63
N LEU A 585 15.67 -21.42 24.35
CA LEU A 585 16.58 -20.33 24.03
C LEU A 585 18.02 -20.71 24.40
N SER A 586 18.96 -20.34 23.56
CA SER A 586 20.39 -20.48 23.75
C SER A 586 20.91 -19.56 24.88
N GLU A 587 22.20 -19.62 25.20
CA GLU A 587 22.83 -18.76 26.21
C GLU A 587 22.92 -17.27 25.77
N GLU A 588 22.56 -16.97 24.54
CA GLU A 588 22.51 -15.59 24.05
C GLU A 588 21.41 -14.79 24.77
N ALA A 589 21.75 -13.56 25.19
CA ALA A 589 20.82 -12.69 25.90
C ALA A 589 19.53 -12.46 25.08
N TRP A 590 18.40 -12.55 25.75
CA TRP A 590 17.10 -12.28 25.16
C TRP A 590 16.84 -10.79 25.00
N THR A 591 16.45 -10.35 23.82
CA THR A 591 15.93 -9.02 23.56
C THR A 591 14.40 -9.09 23.63
N PRO A 592 13.74 -8.34 24.54
CA PRO A 592 12.29 -8.40 24.68
C PRO A 592 11.55 -8.05 23.38
N ILE A 593 10.46 -8.75 23.11
CA ILE A 593 9.48 -8.33 22.10
C ILE A 593 9.00 -6.93 22.49
N ALA A 594 9.16 -5.94 21.62
CA ALA A 594 8.89 -4.52 21.94
C ALA A 594 7.40 -4.26 22.24
N LYS A 595 6.84 -3.17 21.78
CA LYS A 595 5.43 -2.88 21.99
C LYS A 595 4.56 -3.92 21.28
N PHE A 596 3.93 -4.81 22.03
CA PHE A 596 3.06 -5.85 21.52
C PHE A 596 1.59 -5.46 21.70
N GLY A 597 0.87 -5.34 20.60
CA GLY A 597 -0.55 -4.96 20.57
C GLY A 597 -1.46 -5.99 19.90
N GLY A 598 -0.94 -7.20 19.66
CA GLY A 598 -1.65 -8.30 19.04
C GLY A 598 -2.11 -9.37 20.03
N SER A 599 -2.43 -10.55 19.51
CA SER A 599 -2.69 -11.78 20.26
C SER A 599 -1.54 -12.75 20.08
N PHE A 600 -0.98 -13.24 21.17
CA PHE A 600 0.08 -14.25 21.17
C PHE A 600 -0.42 -15.50 21.89
N ASP A 601 -0.65 -16.56 21.12
CA ASP A 601 -1.14 -17.85 21.63
C ASP A 601 0.05 -18.80 21.81
N GLY A 602 0.25 -19.25 23.03
CA GLY A 602 1.27 -20.26 23.33
C GLY A 602 0.88 -21.67 22.91
N ASP A 603 -0.38 -21.92 22.61
CA ASP A 603 -0.96 -23.24 22.21
C ASP A 603 -0.47 -24.43 23.05
N GLY A 604 -0.22 -24.20 24.35
CA GLY A 604 0.31 -25.19 25.27
C GLY A 604 1.81 -25.40 25.22
N HIS A 605 2.54 -24.70 24.33
CA HIS A 605 3.99 -24.75 24.22
C HIS A 605 4.71 -23.87 25.23
N SER A 606 5.98 -24.16 25.46
CA SER A 606 6.84 -23.49 26.45
C SER A 606 8.05 -22.84 25.80
N ILE A 607 8.46 -21.66 26.37
CA ILE A 607 9.75 -21.02 26.08
C ILE A 607 10.62 -21.15 27.30
N THR A 608 11.79 -21.77 27.17
CA THR A 608 12.74 -22.04 28.26
C THR A 608 14.10 -21.42 28.01
N GLY A 609 14.92 -21.28 29.05
CA GLY A 609 16.31 -20.79 28.94
C GLY A 609 16.46 -19.29 28.72
N MET A 610 15.41 -18.49 28.90
CA MET A 610 15.49 -17.04 28.71
C MET A 610 16.47 -16.38 29.71
N SER A 611 17.46 -15.67 29.18
CA SER A 611 18.43 -14.88 29.94
C SER A 611 18.39 -13.43 29.43
N ILE A 612 18.22 -12.46 30.33
CA ILE A 612 18.24 -11.04 29.99
C ILE A 612 19.40 -10.39 30.74
N THR A 613 20.31 -9.75 29.99
CA THR A 613 21.39 -8.95 30.57
C THR A 613 20.96 -7.47 30.61
N PHE A 614 21.11 -6.84 31.74
CA PHE A 614 20.80 -5.44 31.94
C PHE A 614 22.03 -4.70 32.45
N ASP A 615 22.43 -3.63 31.77
CA ASP A 615 23.47 -2.73 32.25
C ASP A 615 22.80 -1.54 32.94
N SER A 616 22.95 -1.46 34.26
CA SER A 616 22.41 -0.39 35.10
C SER A 616 23.04 0.97 34.82
N ASP A 617 24.19 1.03 34.16
CA ASP A 617 24.96 2.24 33.90
C ASP A 617 24.63 2.87 32.54
N ASP A 618 23.94 2.16 31.66
CA ASP A 618 23.43 2.68 30.36
C ASP A 618 22.15 3.51 30.59
N LYS A 619 22.34 4.83 30.72
CA LYS A 619 21.26 5.81 30.89
C LYS A 619 20.58 6.21 29.57
N SER A 620 21.04 5.69 28.43
CA SER A 620 20.44 5.96 27.12
C SER A 620 19.13 5.19 26.91
N ILE A 621 18.94 4.12 27.67
CA ILE A 621 17.71 3.33 27.68
C ILE A 621 16.85 3.85 28.83
N GLY A 622 15.69 4.40 28.55
CA GLY A 622 14.64 4.67 29.55
C GLY A 622 14.34 3.39 30.34
N ALA A 623 13.53 3.45 31.41
CA ALA A 623 13.29 2.30 32.30
C ALA A 623 13.15 0.99 31.48
N PRO A 624 14.08 0.03 31.64
CA PRO A 624 14.11 -1.15 30.79
C PRO A 624 12.91 -2.04 31.12
N TYR A 625 12.18 -2.41 30.10
CA TYR A 625 11.15 -3.43 30.22
C TYR A 625 11.84 -4.80 30.05
N LEU A 626 11.94 -5.55 31.14
CA LEU A 626 12.62 -6.84 31.18
C LEU A 626 11.59 -7.97 31.23
N GLY A 627 11.50 -8.76 30.17
CA GLY A 627 10.58 -9.88 30.05
C GLY A 627 10.59 -10.50 28.67
N LEU A 628 9.78 -11.52 28.45
CA LEU A 628 9.53 -12.04 27.09
C LEU A 628 8.98 -10.90 26.20
N PHE A 629 8.01 -10.19 26.73
CA PHE A 629 7.47 -8.96 26.15
C PHE A 629 7.98 -7.76 26.96
N GLY A 630 8.43 -6.73 26.26
CA GLY A 630 8.82 -5.46 26.89
C GLY A 630 7.58 -4.69 27.37
N TYR A 631 6.63 -4.48 26.49
CA TYR A 631 5.38 -3.78 26.78
C TYR A 631 4.22 -4.44 26.02
N VAL A 632 3.15 -4.78 26.72
CA VAL A 632 1.91 -5.32 26.12
C VAL A 632 0.83 -4.25 26.21
N LYS A 633 0.32 -3.80 25.08
CA LYS A 633 -0.82 -2.89 24.99
C LYS A 633 -2.09 -3.75 24.89
N GLY A 634 -2.79 -3.92 26.01
CA GLY A 634 -4.12 -4.54 25.99
C GLY A 634 -5.15 -3.61 25.35
N THR A 635 -6.07 -4.15 24.55
CA THR A 635 -7.38 -3.54 24.40
C THR A 635 -8.10 -3.75 25.74
N ALA A 636 -8.49 -2.66 26.39
CA ALA A 636 -9.39 -2.78 27.54
C ALA A 636 -10.74 -3.27 26.99
N ASP A 637 -11.16 -4.48 27.38
CA ASP A 637 -12.55 -4.92 27.27
C ASP A 637 -13.40 -4.14 28.25
#